data_b8963c6673a6274872bdde4ef9d82248
#
_entry.id   b8963c6673a6274872bdde4ef9d82248
#
_cell.length_a   1.000
_cell.length_b   1.000
_cell.length_c   1.000
_cell.angle_alpha   90.00
_cell.angle_beta   90.00
_cell.angle_gamma   90.00
#
_symmetry.space_group_name_H-M   'P 1'
#
loop_
_entity.id
_entity.type
_entity.pdbx_description
1 polymer ?
#
loop_
_entity_poly.entity_id
_entity_poly.type
_entity_poly.pdbx_seq_one_letter_code
_entity_poly.pdbx_strand_id
1 'polypeptide(L)'
;MEITFKDITRIIKKNIVFIAVLSLLCAAASYFVTTFFVPKTYTSTVKLYVETNYKSQSAYDDYQSINYAKNLVLTYIELLDSNSFYNSVSKELNEKYTASQLKSMIKFESIEDTEVFKVLVNSGSPSESKNIGNAIAKIAPNTIANVKD
;
A
#
# COMPACT_ATOMS: atom_id res chain seq x y z
N MET A 1 -8.63 1.18 -54.78
CA MET A 1 -7.49 0.24 -54.59
C MET A 1 -7.86 -0.66 -53.44
N GLU A 2 -8.15 -1.92 -53.72
CA GLU A 2 -8.43 -2.90 -52.68
C GLU A 2 -7.11 -3.48 -52.19
N ILE A 3 -6.79 -3.22 -50.91
CA ILE A 3 -5.58 -3.76 -50.28
C ILE A 3 -5.87 -5.23 -49.97
N THR A 4 -5.22 -6.13 -50.70
CA THR A 4 -5.39 -7.57 -50.51
C THR A 4 -4.45 -8.08 -49.44
N PHE A 5 -4.88 -9.09 -48.66
CA PHE A 5 -4.05 -9.74 -47.57
C PHE A 5 -2.67 -10.18 -48.10
N LYS A 6 -2.55 -10.54 -49.37
CA LYS A 6 -1.27 -10.89 -50.02
C LYS A 6 -0.31 -9.71 -50.09
N ASP A 7 -0.80 -8.50 -50.28
CA ASP A 7 0.03 -7.30 -50.37
C ASP A 7 0.60 -6.92 -49.01
N ILE A 8 -0.20 -7.04 -47.94
CA ILE A 8 0.25 -6.84 -46.56
C ILE A 8 1.36 -7.84 -46.20
N THR A 9 1.16 -9.12 -46.51
CA THR A 9 2.17 -10.17 -46.22
C THR A 9 3.47 -9.96 -47.01
N ARG A 10 3.37 -9.46 -48.26
CA ARG A 10 4.57 -9.13 -49.05
C ARG A 10 5.35 -7.95 -48.48
N ILE A 11 4.67 -6.90 -48.01
CA ILE A 11 5.29 -5.72 -47.42
C ILE A 11 6.00 -6.12 -46.10
N ILE A 12 5.34 -6.93 -45.25
CA ILE A 12 5.93 -7.42 -44.02
C ILE A 12 7.19 -8.25 -44.27
N LYS A 13 7.11 -9.21 -45.22
CA LYS A 13 8.29 -10.06 -45.54
C LYS A 13 9.44 -9.24 -46.14
N LYS A 14 9.17 -8.22 -46.92
CA LYS A 14 10.19 -7.35 -47.53
C LYS A 14 10.91 -6.51 -46.46
N ASN A 15 10.20 -6.08 -45.40
CA ASN A 15 10.73 -5.19 -44.36
C ASN A 15 10.98 -5.90 -43.01
N ILE A 16 10.99 -7.24 -42.99
CA ILE A 16 11.06 -8.01 -41.77
C ILE A 16 12.31 -7.69 -40.92
N VAL A 17 13.44 -7.44 -41.58
CA VAL A 17 14.71 -7.06 -40.91
C VAL A 17 14.57 -5.67 -40.27
N PHE A 18 13.94 -4.72 -40.97
CA PHE A 18 13.71 -3.37 -40.44
C PHE A 18 12.76 -3.39 -39.24
N ILE A 19 11.69 -4.18 -39.32
CA ILE A 19 10.74 -4.37 -38.22
C ILE A 19 11.45 -5.02 -37.01
N ALA A 20 12.28 -6.03 -37.24
CA ALA A 20 13.02 -6.71 -36.19
C ALA A 20 14.01 -5.77 -35.49
N VAL A 21 14.76 -4.96 -36.24
CA VAL A 21 15.68 -3.97 -35.68
C VAL A 21 14.93 -2.91 -34.87
N LEU A 22 13.84 -2.39 -35.41
CA LEU A 22 13.02 -1.37 -34.74
C LEU A 22 12.42 -1.92 -33.44
N SER A 23 11.90 -3.16 -33.44
CA SER A 23 11.35 -3.78 -32.23
C SER A 23 12.42 -4.02 -31.16
N LEU A 24 13.64 -4.40 -31.57
CA LEU A 24 14.76 -4.56 -30.65
C LEU A 24 15.18 -3.22 -30.02
N LEU A 25 15.21 -2.15 -30.79
CA LEU A 25 15.49 -0.80 -30.29
C LEU A 25 14.43 -0.34 -29.29
N CYS A 26 13.15 -0.55 -29.58
CA CYS A 26 12.06 -0.22 -28.67
C CYS A 26 12.14 -1.04 -27.37
N ALA A 27 12.46 -2.33 -27.46
CA ALA A 27 12.64 -3.18 -26.29
C ALA A 27 13.82 -2.72 -25.41
N ALA A 28 14.96 -2.38 -26.03
CA ALA A 28 16.11 -1.85 -25.33
C ALA A 28 15.81 -0.50 -24.66
N ALA A 29 15.14 0.41 -25.36
CA ALA A 29 14.73 1.70 -24.81
C ALA A 29 13.77 1.53 -23.61
N SER A 30 12.77 0.65 -23.73
CA SER A 30 11.84 0.35 -22.62
C SER A 30 12.54 -0.25 -21.40
N TYR A 31 13.50 -1.14 -21.63
CA TYR A 31 14.33 -1.72 -20.56
C TYR A 31 15.13 -0.64 -19.83
N PHE A 32 15.77 0.26 -20.58
CA PHE A 32 16.52 1.39 -20.00
C PHE A 32 15.61 2.29 -19.16
N VAL A 33 14.48 2.71 -19.71
CA VAL A 33 13.52 3.56 -18.99
C VAL A 33 13.03 2.88 -17.71
N THR A 34 12.64 1.62 -17.77
CA THR A 34 12.14 0.88 -16.61
C THR A 34 13.20 0.73 -15.53
N THR A 35 14.45 0.43 -15.91
CA THR A 35 15.54 0.17 -14.95
C THR A 35 16.03 1.44 -14.26
N PHE A 36 16.07 2.57 -14.99
CA PHE A 36 16.66 3.81 -14.48
C PHE A 36 15.63 4.80 -13.92
N PHE A 37 14.38 4.79 -14.42
CA PHE A 37 13.35 5.77 -14.05
C PHE A 37 12.28 5.22 -13.11
N VAL A 38 12.11 3.90 -13.00
CA VAL A 38 11.12 3.31 -12.09
C VAL A 38 11.78 2.94 -10.76
N PRO A 39 11.55 3.72 -9.69
CA PRO A 39 12.08 3.40 -8.37
C PRO A 39 11.44 2.10 -7.85
N LYS A 40 12.26 1.20 -7.31
CA LYS A 40 11.77 0.00 -6.64
C LYS A 40 11.09 0.40 -5.34
N THR A 41 9.85 -0.04 -5.15
CA THR A 41 9.09 0.18 -3.92
C THR A 41 8.88 -1.15 -3.20
N TYR A 42 9.19 -1.18 -1.92
CA TYR A 42 9.01 -2.33 -1.05
C TYR A 42 7.92 -2.01 -0.03
N THR A 43 6.95 -2.91 0.09
CA THR A 43 5.83 -2.74 1.01
C THR A 43 5.95 -3.70 2.19
N SER A 44 5.93 -3.18 3.41
CA SER A 44 5.73 -3.95 4.64
C SER A 44 4.29 -3.79 5.09
N THR A 45 3.67 -4.88 5.54
CA THR A 45 2.28 -4.87 6.01
C THR A 45 2.22 -5.24 7.49
N VAL A 46 1.64 -4.36 8.29
CA VAL A 46 1.29 -4.61 9.69
C VAL A 46 -0.22 -4.79 9.77
N LYS A 47 -0.69 -5.87 10.41
CA LYS A 47 -2.11 -6.07 10.69
C LYS A 47 -2.37 -5.77 12.15
N LEU A 48 -3.39 -4.95 12.41
CA LEU A 48 -3.82 -4.60 13.76
C LEU A 48 -5.26 -5.08 13.94
N TYR A 49 -5.51 -5.73 15.06
CA TYR A 49 -6.83 -6.22 15.46
C TYR A 49 -7.42 -5.29 16.52
N VAL A 50 -8.69 -4.98 16.35
CA VAL A 50 -9.45 -4.17 17.31
C VAL A 50 -10.22 -5.11 18.22
N GLU A 51 -9.83 -5.21 19.50
CA GLU A 51 -10.56 -5.99 20.45
C GLU A 51 -11.82 -5.25 20.92
N THR A 52 -12.98 -5.80 20.58
CA THR A 52 -14.27 -5.31 21.06
C THR A 52 -14.79 -6.20 22.20
N ASN A 53 -14.98 -5.64 23.38
CA ASN A 53 -15.57 -6.33 24.53
C ASN A 53 -17.09 -6.47 24.40
N TYR A 54 -17.62 -6.61 23.20
CA TYR A 54 -19.05 -6.77 22.97
C TYR A 54 -19.45 -8.24 23.18
N LYS A 55 -20.18 -8.51 24.27
CA LYS A 55 -20.81 -9.82 24.48
C LYS A 55 -22.17 -9.80 23.81
N SER A 56 -22.30 -10.35 22.60
CA SER A 56 -23.59 -10.52 21.95
C SER A 56 -24.39 -11.61 22.68
N GLN A 57 -25.67 -11.34 22.95
CA GLN A 57 -26.62 -12.27 23.56
C GLN A 57 -27.70 -12.75 22.59
N SER A 58 -27.76 -12.17 21.38
CA SER A 58 -28.74 -12.54 20.35
C SER A 58 -28.21 -12.32 18.94
N ALA A 59 -28.81 -12.95 17.94
CA ALA A 59 -28.46 -12.77 16.53
C ALA A 59 -28.65 -11.33 16.02
N TYR A 60 -29.51 -10.55 16.67
CA TYR A 60 -29.69 -9.12 16.38
C TYR A 60 -28.52 -8.29 16.92
N ASP A 61 -27.98 -8.68 18.06
CA ASP A 61 -26.80 -8.07 18.66
C ASP A 61 -25.53 -8.34 17.82
N ASP A 62 -25.49 -9.45 17.08
CA ASP A 62 -24.35 -9.79 16.19
C ASP A 62 -24.24 -8.77 15.03
N TYR A 63 -25.33 -8.37 14.40
CA TYR A 63 -25.31 -7.33 13.37
C TYR A 63 -24.91 -5.95 13.91
N GLN A 64 -25.36 -5.61 15.11
CA GLN A 64 -25.00 -4.37 15.77
C GLN A 64 -23.52 -4.37 16.16
N SER A 65 -23.00 -5.51 16.65
CA SER A 65 -21.61 -5.65 17.04
C SER A 65 -20.65 -5.53 15.85
N ILE A 66 -20.98 -6.12 14.69
CA ILE A 66 -20.20 -6.00 13.47
C ILE A 66 -20.16 -4.55 12.97
N ASN A 67 -21.29 -3.85 12.94
CA ASN A 67 -21.32 -2.44 12.54
C ASN A 67 -20.56 -1.53 13.52
N TYR A 68 -20.65 -1.81 14.81
CA TYR A 68 -19.88 -1.12 15.83
C TYR A 68 -18.37 -1.35 15.65
N ALA A 69 -17.95 -2.58 15.43
CA ALA A 69 -16.56 -2.92 15.17
C ALA A 69 -16.00 -2.22 13.91
N LYS A 70 -16.79 -2.17 12.83
CA LYS A 70 -16.41 -1.43 11.61
C LYS A 70 -16.19 0.07 11.90
N ASN A 71 -17.10 0.68 12.64
CA ASN A 71 -16.99 2.10 13.00
C ASN A 71 -15.76 2.35 13.91
N LEU A 72 -15.45 1.44 14.82
CA LEU A 72 -14.24 1.51 15.63
C LEU A 72 -12.98 1.41 14.79
N VAL A 73 -12.92 0.48 13.82
CA VAL A 73 -11.79 0.36 12.89
C VAL A 73 -11.55 1.67 12.16
N LEU A 74 -12.61 2.30 11.60
CA LEU A 74 -12.50 3.58 10.92
C LEU A 74 -12.03 4.71 11.86
N THR A 75 -12.54 4.73 13.08
CA THR A 75 -12.13 5.70 14.11
C THR A 75 -10.66 5.53 14.47
N TYR A 76 -10.17 4.30 14.61
CA TYR A 76 -8.76 4.06 14.92
C TYR A 76 -7.84 4.38 13.74
N ILE A 77 -8.28 4.13 12.51
CA ILE A 77 -7.55 4.56 11.32
C ILE A 77 -7.41 6.09 11.30
N GLU A 78 -8.48 6.82 11.54
CA GLU A 78 -8.45 8.30 11.58
C GLU A 78 -7.55 8.83 12.70
N LEU A 79 -7.57 8.18 13.86
CA LEU A 79 -6.70 8.49 14.98
C LEU A 79 -5.22 8.28 14.64
N LEU A 80 -4.91 7.15 13.99
CA LEU A 80 -3.55 6.80 13.58
C LEU A 80 -3.08 7.60 12.35
N ASP A 81 -3.98 8.10 11.51
CA ASP A 81 -3.62 9.03 10.41
C ASP A 81 -3.48 10.50 10.89
N SER A 82 -3.08 10.67 12.14
CA SER A 82 -2.88 11.98 12.74
C SER A 82 -1.41 12.41 12.78
N ASN A 83 -1.15 13.72 12.71
CA ASN A 83 0.20 14.25 12.84
C ASN A 83 0.86 13.88 14.19
N SER A 84 0.07 13.75 15.26
CA SER A 84 0.56 13.34 16.58
C SER A 84 1.13 11.93 16.54
N PHE A 85 0.43 11.00 15.89
CA PHE A 85 0.90 9.63 15.71
C PHE A 85 2.18 9.57 14.87
N TYR A 86 2.22 10.27 13.72
CA TYR A 86 3.42 10.31 12.88
C TYR A 86 4.63 10.91 13.60
N ASN A 87 4.43 11.92 14.44
CA ASN A 87 5.50 12.47 15.28
C ASN A 87 6.01 11.45 16.31
N SER A 88 5.12 10.65 16.88
CA SER A 88 5.50 9.58 17.83
C SER A 88 6.29 8.47 17.12
N VAL A 89 5.88 8.06 15.93
CA VAL A 89 6.61 7.11 15.10
C VAL A 89 7.97 7.68 14.67
N SER A 90 8.03 8.96 14.31
CA SER A 90 9.28 9.66 13.98
C SER A 90 10.29 9.61 15.14
N LYS A 91 9.84 9.90 16.36
CA LYS A 91 10.68 9.82 17.57
C LYS A 91 11.20 8.41 17.82
N GLU A 92 10.36 7.38 17.65
CA GLU A 92 10.78 5.98 17.78
C GLU A 92 11.85 5.60 16.74
N LEU A 93 11.82 6.24 15.57
CA LEU A 93 12.81 6.07 14.50
C LEU A 93 14.02 7.02 14.60
N ASN A 94 14.26 7.62 15.79
CA ASN A 94 15.32 8.60 16.05
C ASN A 94 15.25 9.80 15.11
N GLU A 95 14.04 10.27 14.79
CA GLU A 95 13.77 11.43 13.94
C GLU A 95 14.37 11.35 12.51
N LYS A 96 14.64 10.11 12.04
CA LYS A 96 15.16 9.87 10.69
C LYS A 96 14.19 10.33 9.60
N TYR A 97 12.88 10.34 9.89
CA TYR A 97 11.81 10.72 8.99
C TYR A 97 10.92 11.77 9.65
N THR A 98 10.54 12.80 8.91
CA THR A 98 9.54 13.77 9.37
C THR A 98 8.13 13.15 9.34
N ALA A 99 7.18 13.71 10.10
CA ALA A 99 5.79 13.28 10.08
C ALA A 99 5.19 13.31 8.67
N SER A 100 5.50 14.32 7.87
CA SER A 100 5.03 14.44 6.48
C SER A 100 5.58 13.34 5.58
N GLN A 101 6.85 12.97 5.73
CA GLN A 101 7.44 11.85 5.00
C GLN A 101 6.79 10.54 5.38
N LEU A 102 6.60 10.27 6.68
CA LEU A 102 5.91 9.08 7.16
C LEU A 102 4.47 8.99 6.63
N LYS A 103 3.74 10.12 6.63
CA LYS A 103 2.39 10.19 6.07
C LYS A 103 2.34 9.80 4.58
N SER A 104 3.34 10.17 3.80
CA SER A 104 3.42 9.78 2.38
C SER A 104 3.79 8.32 2.16
N MET A 105 4.47 7.69 3.11
CA MET A 105 4.95 6.30 3.05
C MET A 105 3.94 5.29 3.62
N ILE A 106 3.02 5.73 4.48
CA ILE A 106 2.10 4.90 5.25
C ILE A 106 0.69 5.03 4.68
N LYS A 107 0.01 3.90 4.51
CA LYS A 107 -1.41 3.84 4.14
C LYS A 107 -2.15 2.90 5.09
N PHE A 108 -3.35 3.29 5.47
CA PHE A 108 -4.25 2.47 6.28
C PHE A 108 -5.35 1.91 5.40
N GLU A 109 -5.67 0.63 5.57
CA GLU A 109 -6.75 -0.05 4.85
C GLU A 109 -7.55 -0.91 5.82
N SER A 110 -8.86 -0.73 5.89
CA SER A 110 -9.75 -1.65 6.60
C SER A 110 -9.91 -2.94 5.80
N ILE A 111 -10.05 -4.07 6.49
CA ILE A 111 -10.45 -5.33 5.86
C ILE A 111 -11.96 -5.44 6.03
N GLU A 112 -12.68 -5.49 4.90
CA GLU A 112 -14.14 -5.57 4.90
C GLU A 112 -14.65 -6.72 5.78
N ASP A 113 -15.72 -6.46 6.50
CA ASP A 113 -16.43 -7.39 7.39
C ASP A 113 -15.57 -7.99 8.53
N THR A 114 -14.50 -7.30 8.92
CA THR A 114 -13.62 -7.74 10.01
C THR A 114 -13.27 -6.60 10.98
N GLU A 115 -12.78 -6.97 12.15
CA GLU A 115 -12.22 -6.07 13.18
C GLU A 115 -10.73 -5.80 12.95
N VAL A 116 -10.24 -6.04 11.73
CA VAL A 116 -8.81 -5.93 11.38
C VAL A 116 -8.61 -4.82 10.38
N PHE A 117 -7.58 -4.04 10.57
CA PHE A 117 -7.08 -3.14 9.54
C PHE A 117 -5.59 -3.39 9.26
N LYS A 118 -5.16 -3.02 8.07
CA LYS A 118 -3.78 -3.12 7.62
C LYS A 118 -3.13 -1.76 7.60
N VAL A 119 -1.87 -1.73 7.97
CA VAL A 119 -0.99 -0.59 7.76
C VAL A 119 0.06 -1.00 6.75
N LEU A 120 0.04 -0.37 5.60
CA LEU A 120 0.97 -0.60 4.49
C LEU A 120 2.06 0.46 4.56
N VAL A 121 3.30 0.03 4.62
CA VAL A 121 4.47 0.93 4.64
C VAL A 121 5.27 0.75 3.36
N ASN A 122 5.30 1.77 2.53
CA ASN A 122 6.01 1.81 1.27
C ASN A 122 7.33 2.56 1.41
N SER A 123 8.44 1.93 1.02
CA SER A 123 9.76 2.59 1.03
C SER A 123 10.65 2.09 -0.09
N GLY A 124 11.75 2.78 -0.36
CA GLY A 124 12.75 2.36 -1.35
C GLY A 124 13.63 1.18 -0.91
N SER A 125 13.51 0.73 0.36
CA SER A 125 14.31 -0.35 0.93
C SER A 125 13.47 -1.30 1.79
N PRO A 126 13.68 -2.64 1.67
CA PRO A 126 12.98 -3.63 2.51
C PRO A 126 13.27 -3.44 4.01
N SER A 127 14.48 -3.05 4.37
CA SER A 127 14.85 -2.83 5.76
C SER A 127 14.17 -1.59 6.35
N GLU A 128 14.00 -0.54 5.56
CA GLU A 128 13.30 0.68 5.98
C GLU A 128 11.82 0.42 6.18
N SER A 129 11.14 -0.19 5.21
CA SER A 129 9.71 -0.51 5.33
C SER A 129 9.43 -1.41 6.54
N LYS A 130 10.33 -2.39 6.82
CA LYS A 130 10.25 -3.25 8.00
C LYS A 130 10.43 -2.46 9.30
N ASN A 131 11.43 -1.58 9.37
CA ASN A 131 11.71 -0.82 10.59
C ASN A 131 10.58 0.15 10.91
N ILE A 132 10.04 0.84 9.91
CA ILE A 132 8.86 1.71 10.08
C ILE A 132 7.65 0.88 10.52
N GLY A 133 7.41 -0.27 9.89
CA GLY A 133 6.33 -1.19 10.28
C GLY A 133 6.43 -1.66 11.73
N ASN A 134 7.63 -2.00 12.21
CA ASN A 134 7.87 -2.38 13.59
C ASN A 134 7.63 -1.22 14.57
N ALA A 135 8.06 0.00 14.22
CA ALA A 135 7.78 1.19 15.01
C ALA A 135 6.28 1.46 15.14
N ILE A 136 5.53 1.32 14.04
CA ILE A 136 4.07 1.44 14.03
C ILE A 136 3.44 0.37 14.93
N ALA A 137 3.84 -0.89 14.80
CA ALA A 137 3.32 -1.99 15.62
C ALA A 137 3.52 -1.76 17.13
N LYS A 138 4.61 -1.08 17.50
CA LYS A 138 4.92 -0.71 18.88
C LYS A 138 4.11 0.48 19.39
N ILE A 139 3.93 1.51 18.56
CA ILE A 139 3.31 2.79 18.96
C ILE A 139 1.80 2.77 18.87
N ALA A 140 1.22 2.11 17.83
CA ALA A 140 -0.21 2.13 17.55
C ALA A 140 -1.09 1.66 18.74
N PRO A 141 -0.78 0.55 19.46
CA PRO A 141 -1.59 0.12 20.59
C PRO A 141 -1.66 1.17 21.71
N ASN A 142 -0.53 1.82 22.01
CA ASN A 142 -0.46 2.84 23.04
C ASN A 142 -1.24 4.11 22.64
N THR A 143 -1.18 4.48 21.38
CA THR A 143 -1.94 5.63 20.85
C THR A 143 -3.44 5.39 20.94
N ILE A 144 -3.89 4.17 20.63
CA ILE A 144 -5.30 3.79 20.72
C ILE A 144 -5.77 3.72 22.18
N ALA A 145 -4.95 3.17 23.08
CA ALA A 145 -5.30 3.05 24.49
C ALA A 145 -5.47 4.41 25.17
N ASN A 146 -4.62 5.40 24.86
CA ASN A 146 -4.66 6.74 25.46
C ASN A 146 -5.89 7.58 25.06
N VAL A 147 -6.71 7.12 24.13
CA VAL A 147 -7.95 7.81 23.73
C VAL A 147 -9.18 7.16 24.37
N LYS A 148 -9.02 5.95 24.94
CA LYS A 148 -10.10 5.25 25.66
C LYS A 148 -10.34 5.76 27.09
N ASP A 149 -9.37 6.51 27.65
CA ASP A 149 -9.45 7.17 28.95
C ASP A 149 -9.95 8.63 28.81
#